data_c1f359cda87abf42e695902a1d010f21
#
_entry.id   c1f359cda87abf42e695902a1d010f21
#
_cell.length_a   1.000
_cell.length_b   1.000
_cell.length_c   1.000
_cell.angle_alpha   90.00
_cell.angle_beta   90.00
_cell.angle_gamma   90.00
#
_symmetry.space_group_name_H-M   'P 1'
#
loop_
_entity.id
_entity.type
_entity.pdbx_description
1 polymer ?
#
loop_
_entity_poly.entity_id
_entity_poly.type
_entity_poly.pdbx_seq_one_letter_code
_entity_poly.pdbx_strand_id
1 'polypeptide(L)'
;MLVRTRSECMLAEISYNRLEQLFENELKPYTKDLLFALGSQLTQRLLHTSRKVGHLAFLDVTGRVAGTLLELCKQPDAMTHPDGMQIRITRQEIGRIVGCSREMAGRVLKNLEEQGLIYVKGKTIVVFGTR
;
A
#
# COMPACT_ATOMS: atom_id res chain seq x y z
N MET A 1 1.26 -16.65 -5.42
CA MET A 1 1.46 -15.26 -4.89
C MET A 1 2.81 -15.24 -4.22
N LEU A 2 3.70 -14.32 -4.60
CA LEU A 2 5.03 -14.21 -4.02
C LEU A 2 5.02 -13.06 -2.99
N VAL A 3 5.32 -13.39 -1.73
CA VAL A 3 5.44 -12.42 -0.64
C VAL A 3 6.93 -12.22 -0.34
N ARG A 4 7.38 -10.99 -0.27
CA ARG A 4 8.76 -10.63 0.03
C ARG A 4 8.80 -9.60 1.16
N THR A 5 9.62 -9.86 2.17
CA THR A 5 9.85 -8.91 3.26
C THR A 5 10.69 -7.73 2.77
N ARG A 6 10.43 -6.54 3.30
CA ARG A 6 11.19 -5.30 3.01
C ARG A 6 12.27 -5.02 4.07
N SER A 7 12.11 -5.57 5.24
CA SER A 7 13.02 -5.47 6.38
C SER A 7 13.06 -6.81 7.11
N GLU A 8 13.93 -6.94 8.06
CA GLU A 8 13.96 -8.08 8.98
C GLU A 8 12.62 -8.15 9.72
N CYS A 9 12.00 -9.33 9.71
CA CYS A 9 10.71 -9.57 10.38
C CYS A 9 10.59 -11.01 10.84
N MET A 10 9.79 -11.21 11.86
CA MET A 10 9.44 -12.54 12.37
C MET A 10 8.07 -12.92 11.82
N LEU A 11 7.98 -14.09 11.18
CA LEU A 11 6.74 -14.61 10.57
C LEU A 11 6.34 -15.88 11.29
N ALA A 12 5.03 -16.03 11.51
CA ALA A 12 4.42 -17.29 11.93
C ALA A 12 3.69 -17.92 10.74
N GLU A 13 3.90 -19.22 10.52
CA GLU A 13 3.23 -19.99 9.49
C GLU A 13 2.39 -21.09 10.11
N ILE A 14 1.19 -21.28 9.58
CA ILE A 14 0.31 -22.39 9.96
C ILE A 14 -0.27 -23.01 8.70
N SER A 15 -0.23 -24.35 8.60
CA SER A 15 -0.89 -25.08 7.51
C SER A 15 -2.41 -25.08 7.69
N TYR A 16 -3.16 -25.19 6.60
CA TYR A 16 -4.63 -25.28 6.65
C TYR A 16 -5.11 -26.46 7.51
N ASN A 17 -4.50 -27.65 7.36
CA ASN A 17 -4.87 -28.83 8.15
C ASN A 17 -4.66 -28.60 9.66
N ARG A 18 -3.57 -27.93 10.03
CA ARG A 18 -3.31 -27.61 11.43
C ARG A 18 -4.30 -26.56 11.97
N LEU A 19 -4.64 -25.57 11.16
CA LEU A 19 -5.63 -24.56 11.53
C LEU A 19 -7.01 -25.19 11.73
N GLU A 20 -7.44 -26.10 10.86
CA GLU A 20 -8.69 -26.85 10.97
C GLU A 20 -8.74 -27.67 12.27
N GLN A 21 -7.69 -28.43 12.58
CA GLN A 21 -7.57 -29.15 13.83
C GLN A 21 -7.70 -28.25 15.06
N LEU A 22 -7.10 -27.07 15.03
CA LEU A 22 -7.21 -26.08 16.10
C LEU A 22 -8.64 -25.57 16.28
N PHE A 23 -9.35 -25.30 15.17
CA PHE A 23 -10.76 -24.88 15.20
C PHE A 23 -11.70 -25.96 15.77
N GLU A 24 -11.39 -27.23 15.57
CA GLU A 24 -12.18 -28.32 16.10
C GLU A 24 -11.93 -28.55 17.61
N ASN A 25 -10.76 -28.16 18.10
CA ASN A 25 -10.31 -28.41 19.48
C ASN A 25 -10.12 -27.11 20.29
N GLU A 26 -8.89 -26.62 20.33
CA GLU A 26 -8.46 -25.55 21.24
C GLU A 26 -9.11 -24.17 20.93
N LEU A 27 -9.34 -23.88 19.66
CA LEU A 27 -9.91 -22.60 19.20
C LEU A 27 -11.43 -22.66 19.00
N LYS A 28 -12.08 -23.78 19.29
CA LYS A 28 -13.52 -23.95 19.11
C LYS A 28 -14.38 -22.86 19.75
N PRO A 29 -14.09 -22.36 20.97
CA PRO A 29 -14.83 -21.24 21.57
C PRO A 29 -14.68 -19.91 20.81
N TYR A 30 -13.55 -19.72 20.10
CA TYR A 30 -13.18 -18.50 19.41
C TYR A 30 -13.41 -18.55 17.89
N THR A 31 -13.92 -19.67 17.38
CA THR A 31 -14.10 -19.91 15.93
C THR A 31 -14.88 -18.78 15.25
N LYS A 32 -15.98 -18.35 15.87
CA LYS A 32 -16.81 -17.27 15.32
C LYS A 32 -16.03 -15.96 15.17
N ASP A 33 -15.34 -15.54 16.21
CA ASP A 33 -14.61 -14.26 16.22
C ASP A 33 -13.42 -14.29 15.24
N LEU A 34 -12.73 -15.43 15.17
CA LEU A 34 -11.65 -15.63 14.21
C LEU A 34 -12.13 -15.63 12.76
N LEU A 35 -13.28 -16.27 12.47
CA LEU A 35 -13.88 -16.25 11.13
C LEU A 35 -14.35 -14.84 10.75
N PHE A 36 -14.93 -14.08 11.67
CA PHE A 36 -15.28 -12.69 11.43
C PHE A 36 -14.04 -11.81 11.17
N ALA A 37 -12.97 -11.98 11.94
CA ALA A 37 -11.72 -11.27 11.74
C ALA A 37 -11.09 -11.57 10.38
N LEU A 38 -11.02 -12.85 10.00
CA LEU A 38 -10.53 -13.27 8.68
C LEU A 38 -11.41 -12.76 7.54
N GLY A 39 -12.74 -12.86 7.68
CA GLY A 39 -13.71 -12.32 6.70
C GLY A 39 -13.57 -10.82 6.51
N SER A 40 -13.41 -10.08 7.59
CA SER A 40 -13.16 -8.62 7.55
C SER A 40 -11.87 -8.29 6.80
N GLN A 41 -10.77 -8.99 7.08
CA GLN A 41 -9.51 -8.81 6.37
C GLN A 41 -9.62 -9.13 4.87
N LEU A 42 -10.29 -10.22 4.52
CA LEU A 42 -10.51 -10.58 3.12
C LEU A 42 -11.36 -9.52 2.39
N THR A 43 -12.40 -9.02 3.04
CA THR A 43 -13.25 -7.95 2.51
C THR A 43 -12.45 -6.68 2.25
N GLN A 44 -11.62 -6.25 3.20
CA GLN A 44 -10.75 -5.08 3.03
C GLN A 44 -9.75 -5.27 1.87
N ARG A 45 -9.14 -6.44 1.77
CA ARG A 45 -8.23 -6.77 0.65
C ARG A 45 -8.96 -6.75 -0.69
N LEU A 46 -10.17 -7.29 -0.77
CA LEU A 46 -10.98 -7.28 -1.97
C LEU A 46 -11.35 -5.85 -2.39
N LEU A 47 -11.81 -5.01 -1.47
CA LEU A 47 -12.11 -3.61 -1.71
C LEU A 47 -10.89 -2.83 -2.21
N HIS A 48 -9.73 -3.05 -1.57
CA HIS A 48 -8.47 -2.42 -2.02
C HIS A 48 -8.08 -2.86 -3.43
N THR A 49 -8.19 -4.16 -3.74
CA THR A 49 -7.89 -4.69 -5.07
C THR A 49 -8.88 -4.16 -6.11
N SER A 50 -10.17 -4.10 -5.80
CA SER A 50 -11.19 -3.55 -6.69
C SER A 50 -10.95 -2.07 -7.00
N ARG A 51 -10.55 -1.27 -6.00
CA ARG A 51 -10.14 0.13 -6.22
C ARG A 51 -8.94 0.24 -7.15
N LYS A 52 -7.91 -0.61 -6.98
CA LYS A 52 -6.75 -0.66 -7.90
C LYS A 52 -7.17 -0.96 -9.33
N VAL A 53 -8.05 -1.93 -9.53
CA VAL A 53 -8.58 -2.25 -10.87
C VAL A 53 -9.32 -1.05 -11.46
N GLY A 54 -10.17 -0.39 -10.69
CA GLY A 54 -10.84 0.85 -11.10
C GLY A 54 -9.85 1.95 -11.49
N HIS A 55 -8.82 2.19 -10.69
CA HIS A 55 -7.77 3.17 -11.01
C HIS A 55 -7.03 2.84 -12.30
N LEU A 56 -6.73 1.55 -12.56
CA LEU A 56 -6.09 1.12 -13.81
C LEU A 56 -7.00 1.32 -15.03
N ALA A 57 -8.31 1.18 -14.86
CA ALA A 57 -9.28 1.31 -15.94
C ALA A 57 -9.66 2.76 -16.27
N PHE A 58 -9.71 3.65 -15.25
CA PHE A 58 -10.30 4.99 -15.38
C PHE A 58 -9.34 6.15 -15.16
N LEU A 59 -8.15 5.92 -14.55
CA LEU A 59 -7.16 6.97 -14.32
C LEU A 59 -5.96 6.79 -15.27
N ASP A 60 -5.45 7.92 -15.75
CA ASP A 60 -4.16 7.95 -16.42
C ASP A 60 -3.00 7.64 -15.44
N VAL A 61 -1.79 7.51 -15.95
CA VAL A 61 -0.62 7.20 -15.11
C VAL A 61 -0.39 8.28 -14.06
N THR A 62 -0.64 9.55 -14.39
CA THR A 62 -0.46 10.69 -13.48
C THR A 62 -1.41 10.59 -12.29
N GLY A 63 -2.70 10.35 -12.55
CA GLY A 63 -3.70 10.17 -11.51
C GLY A 63 -3.41 8.97 -10.61
N ARG A 64 -2.91 7.85 -11.17
CA ARG A 64 -2.52 6.69 -10.39
C ARG A 64 -1.32 6.96 -9.48
N VAL A 65 -0.31 7.66 -9.98
CA VAL A 65 0.85 8.06 -9.17
C VAL A 65 0.43 9.00 -8.04
N ALA A 66 -0.34 10.04 -8.35
CA ALA A 66 -0.83 10.99 -7.34
C ALA A 66 -1.66 10.28 -6.24
N GLY A 67 -2.61 9.42 -6.63
CA GLY A 67 -3.40 8.62 -5.69
C GLY A 67 -2.54 7.71 -4.81
N THR A 68 -1.50 7.09 -5.38
CA THR A 68 -0.56 6.25 -4.61
C THR A 68 0.24 7.08 -3.59
N LEU A 69 0.70 8.28 -3.95
CA LEU A 69 1.39 9.16 -3.02
C LEU A 69 0.48 9.56 -1.85
N LEU A 70 -0.77 9.91 -2.12
CA LEU A 70 -1.76 10.24 -1.09
C LEU A 70 -2.08 9.05 -0.17
N GLU A 71 -2.15 7.84 -0.70
CA GLU A 71 -2.32 6.63 0.12
C GLU A 71 -1.11 6.36 1.01
N LEU A 72 0.10 6.57 0.51
CA LEU A 72 1.32 6.42 1.28
C LEU A 72 1.45 7.45 2.42
N CYS A 73 0.93 8.67 2.22
CA CYS A 73 0.87 9.68 3.29
C CYS A 73 -0.01 9.28 4.47
N LYS A 74 -0.92 8.33 4.30
CA LYS A 74 -1.78 7.79 5.37
C LYS A 74 -1.18 6.60 6.11
N GLN A 75 -0.03 6.09 5.66
CA GLN A 75 0.64 4.96 6.30
C GLN A 75 1.37 5.39 7.58
N PRO A 76 1.55 4.47 8.54
CA PRO A 76 2.20 4.79 9.83
C PRO A 76 3.68 5.22 9.70
N ASP A 77 4.34 4.89 8.59
CA ASP A 77 5.72 5.25 8.28
C ASP A 77 5.86 6.61 7.57
N ALA A 78 4.75 7.29 7.28
CA ALA A 78 4.76 8.67 6.81
C ALA A 78 5.07 9.63 7.98
N MET A 79 5.89 10.64 7.70
CA MET A 79 6.33 11.62 8.70
C MET A 79 5.68 12.97 8.43
N THR A 80 5.31 13.68 9.49
CA THR A 80 4.80 15.05 9.39
C THR A 80 5.93 15.99 8.92
N HIS A 81 5.62 16.86 7.95
CA HIS A 81 6.49 17.90 7.44
C HIS A 81 5.76 19.25 7.56
N PRO A 82 6.45 20.40 7.74
CA PRO A 82 5.80 21.72 7.81
C PRO A 82 4.82 22.00 6.67
N ASP A 83 5.14 21.57 5.46
CA ASP A 83 4.36 21.83 4.24
C ASP A 83 3.40 20.67 3.87
N GLY A 84 3.36 19.55 4.62
CA GLY A 84 2.51 18.40 4.33
C GLY A 84 2.98 17.11 4.97
N MET A 85 2.98 16.01 4.22
CA MET A 85 3.47 14.71 4.68
C MET A 85 4.69 14.27 3.87
N GLN A 86 5.69 13.76 4.58
CA GLN A 86 6.91 13.21 4.00
C GLN A 86 6.84 11.70 3.95
N ILE A 87 7.10 11.14 2.78
CA ILE A 87 7.18 9.70 2.53
C ILE A 87 8.53 9.31 1.94
N ARG A 88 8.90 8.06 2.05
CA ARG A 88 10.17 7.54 1.56
C ARG A 88 9.93 6.37 0.60
N ILE A 89 10.05 6.64 -0.70
CA ILE A 89 9.78 5.65 -1.76
C ILE A 89 10.66 5.93 -2.99
N THR A 90 11.03 4.87 -3.71
CA THR A 90 11.79 4.98 -4.95
C THR A 90 10.87 5.02 -6.18
N ARG A 91 11.35 5.62 -7.29
CA ARG A 91 10.66 5.61 -8.58
C ARG A 91 10.36 4.19 -9.08
N GLN A 92 11.22 3.23 -8.77
CA GLN A 92 11.02 1.82 -9.14
C GLN A 92 9.88 1.20 -8.34
N GLU A 93 9.77 1.49 -7.05
CA GLU A 93 8.66 1.02 -6.21
C GLU A 93 7.33 1.65 -6.64
N ILE A 94 7.31 2.96 -6.90
CA ILE A 94 6.13 3.63 -7.46
C ILE A 94 5.72 2.95 -8.76
N GLY A 95 6.65 2.73 -9.69
CA GLY A 95 6.37 2.07 -10.96
C GLY A 95 5.75 0.67 -10.77
N ARG A 96 6.24 -0.12 -9.81
CA ARG A 96 5.67 -1.44 -9.47
C ARG A 96 4.27 -1.36 -8.88
N ILE A 97 4.01 -0.38 -8.02
CA ILE A 97 2.70 -0.20 -7.37
C ILE A 97 1.66 0.25 -8.40
N VAL A 98 2.05 1.20 -9.25
CA VAL A 98 1.16 1.89 -10.21
C VAL A 98 0.99 1.10 -11.51
N GLY A 99 1.91 0.16 -11.80
CA GLY A 99 1.93 -0.58 -13.05
C GLY A 99 2.47 0.25 -14.23
N CYS A 100 3.59 0.96 -14.03
CA CYS A 100 4.28 1.70 -15.08
C CYS A 100 5.81 1.55 -14.97
N SER A 101 6.54 2.01 -15.99
CA SER A 101 8.01 1.97 -15.96
C SER A 101 8.58 2.99 -14.96
N ARG A 102 9.82 2.74 -14.49
CA ARG A 102 10.57 3.67 -13.63
C ARG A 102 10.71 5.06 -14.28
N GLU A 103 10.94 5.09 -15.58
CA GLU A 103 11.10 6.32 -16.37
C GLU A 103 9.78 7.10 -16.40
N MET A 104 8.66 6.41 -16.62
CA MET A 104 7.33 7.03 -16.61
C MET A 104 6.99 7.57 -15.22
N ALA A 105 7.23 6.82 -14.15
CA ALA A 105 7.08 7.30 -12.79
C ALA A 105 7.93 8.56 -12.54
N GLY A 106 9.17 8.57 -13.04
CA GLY A 106 10.06 9.73 -12.95
C GLY A 106 9.52 10.97 -13.66
N ARG A 107 8.97 10.82 -14.87
CA ARG A 107 8.35 11.94 -15.62
C ARG A 107 7.13 12.50 -14.90
N VAL A 108 6.28 11.62 -14.37
CA VAL A 108 5.08 12.05 -13.62
C VAL A 108 5.49 12.80 -12.35
N LEU A 109 6.45 12.27 -11.57
CA LEU A 109 6.94 12.97 -10.38
C LEU A 109 7.49 14.35 -10.70
N LYS A 110 8.26 14.48 -11.78
CA LYS A 110 8.76 15.78 -12.23
C LYS A 110 7.63 16.74 -12.59
N ASN A 111 6.62 16.27 -13.31
CA ASN A 111 5.45 17.07 -13.65
C ASN A 111 4.67 17.55 -12.42
N LEU A 112 4.46 16.65 -11.43
CA LEU A 112 3.80 17.02 -10.16
C LEU A 112 4.63 18.02 -9.35
N GLU A 113 5.95 17.94 -9.40
CA GLU A 113 6.86 18.86 -8.75
C GLU A 113 6.84 20.25 -9.44
N GLU A 114 6.84 20.29 -10.78
CA GLU A 114 6.68 21.52 -11.58
C GLU A 114 5.33 22.22 -11.33
N GLN A 115 4.29 21.45 -10.99
CA GLN A 115 2.97 21.97 -10.59
C GLN A 115 2.93 22.44 -9.11
N GLY A 116 4.01 22.27 -8.34
CA GLY A 116 4.06 22.65 -6.94
C GLY A 116 3.22 21.77 -6.02
N LEU A 117 2.90 20.53 -6.42
CA LEU A 117 2.10 19.58 -5.63
C LEU A 117 2.95 18.71 -4.72
N ILE A 118 4.21 18.49 -5.10
CA ILE A 118 5.17 17.69 -4.35
C ILE A 118 6.57 18.31 -4.43
N TYR A 119 7.46 17.88 -3.51
CA TYR A 119 8.90 18.13 -3.59
C TYR A 119 9.63 16.79 -3.53
N VAL A 120 10.61 16.57 -4.42
CA VAL A 120 11.33 15.29 -4.55
C VAL A 120 12.83 15.47 -4.30
N LYS A 121 13.36 14.81 -3.26
CA LYS A 121 14.80 14.75 -2.99
C LYS A 121 15.27 13.30 -2.84
N GLY A 122 15.81 12.74 -3.91
CA GLY A 122 16.27 11.35 -3.95
C GLY A 122 15.12 10.35 -3.78
N LYS A 123 15.06 9.70 -2.62
CA LYS A 123 13.98 8.76 -2.24
C LYS A 123 12.90 9.41 -1.36
N THR A 124 13.12 10.64 -0.95
CA THR A 124 12.20 11.37 -0.07
C THR A 124 11.28 12.22 -0.93
N ILE A 125 9.98 12.15 -0.68
CA ILE A 125 8.95 12.94 -1.34
C ILE A 125 8.13 13.62 -0.25
N VAL A 126 7.95 14.94 -0.37
CA VAL A 126 7.00 15.70 0.45
C VAL A 126 5.77 16.00 -0.41
N VAL A 127 4.60 15.60 0.07
CA VAL A 127 3.32 15.85 -0.60
C VAL A 127 2.65 17.02 0.11
N PHE A 128 2.47 18.11 -0.61
CA PHE A 128 1.97 19.35 -0.04
C PHE A 128 0.47 19.29 0.25
N GLY A 129 0.02 20.06 1.26
CA GLY A 129 -1.39 20.20 1.62
C GLY A 129 -2.03 18.95 2.24
N THR A 130 -1.25 17.90 2.55
CA THR A 130 -1.71 16.71 3.27
C THR A 130 -1.34 16.83 4.74
N ARG A 131 -2.35 16.71 5.63
CA ARG A 131 -2.19 16.60 7.09
C ARG A 131 -3.12 15.53 7.63
#